data_78a4271fa294f88deba4571b989a9c37
#
_entry.id   78a4271fa294f88deba4571b989a9c37
#
_cell.length_a   1.000
_cell.length_b   1.000
_cell.length_c   1.000
_cell.angle_alpha   90.00
_cell.angle_beta   90.00
_cell.angle_gamma   90.00
#
_symmetry.space_group_name_H-M   'P 1'
#
loop_
_entity.id
_entity.type
_entity.pdbx_description
1 polymer ?
#
loop_
_entity_poly.entity_id
_entity_poly.type
_entity_poly.pdbx_seq_one_letter_code
_entity_poly.pdbx_strand_id
1 'polypeptide(L)'
;MSNDTAQRWVARHIAGLPRSGIRDFFELVAKMKGSVISLGVGEPDFVTPWHIREAAIYALEKGKTYYTSNLGMLELRRAISDYVGEHFGIGYRPEDQVLVTVGVSEALDLAFRAFCNPGDKVLFHQPCYVSYHPSVSLVHAQGIAVPTYAKDNFALTAAALRAAWEPGCKILMLNLPCNPTGGTCTREQISEIAEFAREKDLLVFSDEIYSELTFEGQHTSIASLPGMAERTIFLHGFSKAFAMTGWRIGYACGPAALIDAMMKVHQYSMMCVSIVSQEAAIEALTHGWDSVQKMREQYHRRRDLLVRRFNEMGLPCHSPRGSFYTFPDITPTGLDERSFAAELLKQEKVAVVPGTAFGEGGRGHVRACFATAYDQIIEACDRIERFVAAHAQRKPDTETE
;
A
#
# COMPACT_ATOMS: atom_id res chain seq x y z
N MET A 1 7.84 -3.94 38.81
CA MET A 1 8.51 -2.73 38.28
C MET A 1 7.45 -1.92 37.54
N SER A 2 7.23 -0.68 37.90
CA SER A 2 6.21 0.15 37.25
C SER A 2 6.61 0.40 35.78
N ASN A 3 5.63 0.46 34.87
CA ASN A 3 5.81 0.71 33.42
C ASN A 3 6.64 1.99 33.17
N ASP A 4 6.60 2.93 34.11
CA ASP A 4 7.29 4.22 34.06
C ASP A 4 8.83 4.10 34.12
N THR A 5 9.34 3.11 34.83
CA THR A 5 10.80 2.90 34.97
C THR A 5 11.45 2.36 33.70
N ALA A 6 10.71 1.64 32.86
CA ALA A 6 11.22 1.08 31.60
C ALA A 6 11.22 2.09 30.45
N GLN A 7 10.33 3.08 30.48
CA GLN A 7 10.22 4.09 29.41
C GLN A 7 11.50 4.93 29.23
N ARG A 8 12.29 5.15 30.29
CA ARG A 8 13.58 5.88 30.21
C ARG A 8 14.61 5.25 29.24
N TRP A 9 14.45 3.97 28.91
CA TRP A 9 15.34 3.25 27.99
C TRP A 9 14.91 3.36 26.53
N VAL A 10 13.69 3.83 26.27
CA VAL A 10 13.18 4.00 24.91
C VAL A 10 13.86 5.19 24.26
N ALA A 11 14.41 4.99 23.05
CA ALA A 11 14.99 6.07 22.28
C ALA A 11 13.95 7.18 22.01
N ARG A 12 14.35 8.46 22.09
CA ARG A 12 13.43 9.61 22.03
C ARG A 12 12.59 9.63 20.75
N HIS A 13 13.20 9.33 19.60
CA HIS A 13 12.49 9.30 18.31
C HIS A 13 11.47 8.15 18.24
N ILE A 14 11.71 7.04 18.94
CA ILE A 14 10.75 5.93 19.04
C ILE A 14 9.60 6.28 19.99
N ALA A 15 9.90 6.93 21.11
CA ALA A 15 8.87 7.36 22.06
C ALA A 15 7.86 8.36 21.45
N GLY A 16 8.31 9.15 20.47
CA GLY A 16 7.46 10.11 19.73
C GLY A 16 6.66 9.51 18.57
N LEU A 17 6.91 8.26 18.18
CA LEU A 17 6.16 7.64 17.09
C LEU A 17 4.75 7.23 17.55
N PRO A 18 3.69 7.64 16.84
CA PRO A 18 2.34 7.18 17.13
C PRO A 18 2.24 5.68 16.83
N ARG A 19 1.42 4.97 17.61
CA ARG A 19 1.01 3.61 17.23
C ARG A 19 0.19 3.65 15.93
N SER A 20 0.26 2.57 15.17
CA SER A 20 -0.55 2.47 13.94
C SER A 20 -2.04 2.47 14.30
N GLY A 21 -2.77 3.50 13.87
CA GLY A 21 -4.23 3.60 14.08
C GLY A 21 -5.01 2.43 13.48
N ILE A 22 -4.48 1.79 12.44
CA ILE A 22 -5.04 0.55 11.89
C ILE A 22 -4.90 -0.61 12.89
N ARG A 23 -3.75 -0.73 13.56
CA ARG A 23 -3.49 -1.84 14.50
C ARG A 23 -4.38 -1.72 15.75
N ASP A 24 -4.51 -0.52 16.30
CA ASP A 24 -5.38 -0.27 17.47
C ASP A 24 -6.83 -0.66 17.14
N PHE A 25 -7.29 -0.36 15.93
CA PHE A 25 -8.60 -0.76 15.43
C PHE A 25 -8.73 -2.29 15.30
N PHE A 26 -7.72 -2.98 14.76
CA PHE A 26 -7.73 -4.45 14.66
C PHE A 26 -7.69 -5.15 16.02
N GLU A 27 -6.98 -4.60 16.99
CA GLU A 27 -7.02 -5.12 18.36
C GLU A 27 -8.41 -4.99 18.97
N LEU A 28 -9.15 -3.92 18.64
CA LEU A 28 -10.54 -3.76 19.05
C LEU A 28 -11.44 -4.82 18.39
N VAL A 29 -11.30 -5.03 17.08
CA VAL A 29 -12.04 -6.07 16.34
C VAL A 29 -11.76 -7.46 16.91
N ALA A 30 -10.50 -7.78 17.19
CA ALA A 30 -10.10 -9.09 17.75
C ALA A 30 -10.68 -9.38 19.15
N LYS A 31 -10.95 -8.34 19.94
CA LYS A 31 -11.58 -8.46 21.26
C LYS A 31 -13.10 -8.66 21.20
N MET A 32 -13.73 -8.40 20.07
CA MET A 32 -15.18 -8.52 19.94
C MET A 32 -15.60 -9.99 19.74
N LYS A 33 -16.53 -10.43 20.60
CA LYS A 33 -17.20 -11.72 20.44
C LYS A 33 -18.31 -11.58 19.39
N GLY A 34 -18.35 -12.50 18.44
CA GLY A 34 -19.35 -12.56 17.38
C GLY A 34 -18.79 -12.40 15.97
N SER A 35 -19.62 -12.58 14.96
CA SER A 35 -19.24 -12.49 13.55
C SER A 35 -19.09 -11.03 13.11
N VAL A 36 -17.89 -10.48 13.26
CA VAL A 36 -17.54 -9.18 12.69
C VAL A 36 -17.20 -9.39 11.22
N ILE A 37 -17.83 -8.63 10.32
CA ILE A 37 -17.42 -8.56 8.91
C ILE A 37 -16.37 -7.46 8.81
N SER A 38 -15.15 -7.83 8.45
CA SER A 38 -14.05 -6.87 8.34
C SER A 38 -13.82 -6.43 6.90
N LEU A 39 -14.15 -5.18 6.62
CA LEU A 39 -13.70 -4.46 5.42
C LEU A 39 -12.44 -3.61 5.72
N GLY A 40 -11.81 -3.82 6.87
CA GLY A 40 -10.64 -3.04 7.30
C GLY A 40 -9.30 -3.68 6.89
N VAL A 41 -9.23 -5.02 6.77
CA VAL A 41 -7.98 -5.73 6.46
C VAL A 41 -7.59 -5.52 5.00
N GLY A 42 -6.38 -5.04 4.76
CA GLY A 42 -5.81 -4.85 3.42
C GLY A 42 -5.05 -6.09 2.92
N GLU A 43 -5.73 -7.23 2.85
CA GLU A 43 -5.14 -8.52 2.49
C GLU A 43 -6.06 -9.27 1.52
N PRO A 44 -5.52 -9.91 0.45
CA PRO A 44 -6.29 -10.82 -0.38
C PRO A 44 -7.00 -11.89 0.44
N ASP A 45 -8.29 -12.12 0.17
CA ASP A 45 -9.07 -13.21 0.76
C ASP A 45 -8.86 -14.55 0.03
N PHE A 46 -8.10 -14.52 -1.05
CA PHE A 46 -7.71 -15.72 -1.79
C PHE A 46 -6.53 -16.41 -1.10
N VAL A 47 -6.55 -17.72 -1.13
CA VAL A 47 -5.39 -18.54 -0.76
C VAL A 47 -4.38 -18.44 -1.92
N THR A 48 -3.08 -18.36 -1.60
CA THR A 48 -2.01 -18.44 -2.61
C THR A 48 -2.28 -19.64 -3.55
N PRO A 49 -2.22 -19.49 -4.89
CA PRO A 49 -2.48 -20.56 -5.85
C PRO A 49 -1.72 -21.84 -5.54
N TRP A 50 -2.34 -22.99 -5.83
CA TRP A 50 -1.80 -24.30 -5.40
C TRP A 50 -0.40 -24.55 -5.95
N HIS A 51 -0.16 -24.32 -7.25
CA HIS A 51 1.13 -24.55 -7.87
C HIS A 51 2.27 -23.75 -7.20
N ILE A 52 1.98 -22.54 -6.72
CA ILE A 52 2.95 -21.70 -5.98
C ILE A 52 3.27 -22.33 -4.62
N ARG A 53 2.23 -22.82 -3.89
CA ARG A 53 2.42 -23.51 -2.62
C ARG A 53 3.15 -24.82 -2.80
N GLU A 54 2.84 -25.56 -3.86
CA GLU A 54 3.48 -26.82 -4.20
C GLU A 54 4.97 -26.65 -4.49
N ALA A 55 5.38 -25.60 -5.19
CA ALA A 55 6.79 -25.26 -5.42
C ALA A 55 7.55 -25.07 -4.09
N ALA A 56 6.94 -24.42 -3.10
CA ALA A 56 7.53 -24.28 -1.78
C ALA A 56 7.65 -25.61 -1.01
N ILE A 57 6.64 -26.46 -1.08
CA ILE A 57 6.66 -27.79 -0.48
C ILE A 57 7.78 -28.63 -1.11
N TYR A 58 7.88 -28.60 -2.44
CA TYR A 58 8.92 -29.32 -3.17
C TYR A 58 10.32 -28.80 -2.82
N ALA A 59 10.49 -27.50 -2.62
CA ALA A 59 11.76 -26.95 -2.18
C ALA A 59 12.19 -27.51 -0.81
N LEU A 60 11.26 -27.63 0.13
CA LEU A 60 11.52 -28.26 1.43
C LEU A 60 11.85 -29.76 1.30
N GLU A 61 11.13 -30.51 0.48
CA GLU A 61 11.39 -31.94 0.22
C GLU A 61 12.78 -32.15 -0.40
N LYS A 62 13.26 -31.21 -1.20
CA LYS A 62 14.64 -31.21 -1.77
C LYS A 62 15.70 -30.71 -0.80
N GLY A 63 15.36 -30.41 0.45
CA GLY A 63 16.31 -29.96 1.45
C GLY A 63 16.85 -28.55 1.21
N LYS A 64 16.13 -27.69 0.47
CA LYS A 64 16.50 -26.29 0.30
C LYS A 64 16.21 -25.50 1.58
N THR A 65 17.18 -25.51 2.53
CA THR A 65 17.06 -24.92 3.86
C THR A 65 18.29 -24.12 4.28
N TYR A 66 19.06 -23.64 3.30
CA TYR A 66 20.32 -22.92 3.47
C TYR A 66 20.19 -21.45 3.08
N TYR A 67 21.20 -20.65 3.42
CA TYR A 67 21.28 -19.24 3.03
C TYR A 67 21.44 -19.07 1.51
N THR A 68 20.86 -18.02 0.98
CA THR A 68 21.06 -17.62 -0.41
C THR A 68 21.97 -16.40 -0.50
N SER A 69 22.22 -15.91 -1.72
CA SER A 69 22.87 -14.60 -1.91
C SER A 69 22.11 -13.49 -1.18
N ASN A 70 22.81 -12.49 -0.67
CA ASN A 70 22.19 -11.30 -0.08
C ASN A 70 21.25 -10.55 -1.07
N LEU A 71 21.58 -10.58 -2.37
CA LEU A 71 20.70 -10.02 -3.40
C LEU A 71 19.46 -10.90 -3.67
N GLY A 72 19.44 -12.13 -3.17
CA GLY A 72 18.49 -13.19 -3.53
C GLY A 72 19.03 -14.13 -4.60
N MET A 73 18.31 -15.23 -4.84
CA MET A 73 18.68 -16.24 -5.86
C MET A 73 18.74 -15.60 -7.24
N LEU A 74 19.74 -15.94 -8.03
CA LEU A 74 19.91 -15.37 -9.38
C LEU A 74 18.75 -15.75 -10.30
N GLU A 75 18.22 -16.97 -10.15
CA GLU A 75 17.06 -17.46 -10.89
C GLU A 75 15.83 -16.60 -10.62
N LEU A 76 15.58 -16.24 -9.35
CA LEU A 76 14.49 -15.35 -9.01
C LEU A 76 14.72 -13.93 -9.57
N ARG A 77 15.94 -13.42 -9.47
CA ARG A 77 16.26 -12.07 -9.98
C ARG A 77 16.11 -11.99 -11.51
N ARG A 78 16.39 -13.08 -12.24
CA ARG A 78 16.11 -13.21 -13.68
C ARG A 78 14.60 -13.20 -13.94
N ALA A 79 13.83 -14.02 -13.22
CA ALA A 79 12.38 -14.03 -13.35
C ALA A 79 11.74 -12.66 -13.03
N ILE A 80 12.27 -11.94 -12.04
CA ILE A 80 11.85 -10.56 -11.73
C ILE A 80 12.19 -9.61 -12.89
N SER A 81 13.41 -9.69 -13.44
CA SER A 81 13.84 -8.86 -14.56
C SER A 81 12.95 -9.08 -15.80
N ASP A 82 12.68 -10.32 -16.13
CA ASP A 82 11.81 -10.70 -17.26
C ASP A 82 10.38 -10.18 -17.03
N TYR A 83 9.82 -10.41 -15.84
CA TYR A 83 8.48 -9.94 -15.48
C TYR A 83 8.35 -8.41 -15.55
N VAL A 84 9.32 -7.69 -15.00
CA VAL A 84 9.32 -6.22 -15.02
C VAL A 84 9.51 -5.70 -16.44
N GLY A 85 10.32 -6.37 -17.25
CA GLY A 85 10.47 -6.07 -18.68
C GLY A 85 9.17 -6.22 -19.44
N GLU A 86 8.47 -7.34 -19.24
CA GLU A 86 7.23 -7.66 -19.95
C GLU A 86 6.06 -6.76 -19.52
N HIS A 87 5.86 -6.57 -18.21
CA HIS A 87 4.65 -5.90 -17.70
C HIS A 87 4.79 -4.39 -17.53
N PHE A 88 6.01 -3.88 -17.35
CA PHE A 88 6.27 -2.45 -17.09
C PHE A 88 7.15 -1.79 -18.15
N GLY A 89 7.75 -2.56 -19.05
CA GLY A 89 8.63 -2.03 -20.10
C GLY A 89 9.96 -1.49 -19.59
N ILE A 90 10.46 -2.02 -18.47
CA ILE A 90 11.69 -1.54 -17.83
C ILE A 90 12.70 -2.69 -17.76
N GLY A 91 13.87 -2.49 -18.39
CA GLY A 91 14.95 -3.47 -18.35
C GLY A 91 15.88 -3.27 -17.16
N TYR A 92 15.95 -4.24 -16.26
CA TYR A 92 16.92 -4.28 -15.17
C TYR A 92 17.85 -5.50 -15.32
N ARG A 93 19.15 -5.31 -15.04
CA ARG A 93 20.09 -6.43 -15.01
C ARG A 93 19.88 -7.26 -13.74
N PRO A 94 19.69 -8.59 -13.84
CA PRO A 94 19.49 -9.43 -12.67
C PRO A 94 20.74 -9.57 -11.78
N GLU A 95 21.92 -9.27 -12.29
CA GLU A 95 23.19 -9.42 -11.58
C GLU A 95 23.36 -8.39 -10.46
N ASP A 96 22.93 -7.14 -10.69
CA ASP A 96 23.25 -5.99 -9.81
C ASP A 96 22.16 -4.92 -9.69
N GLN A 97 21.02 -5.07 -10.37
CA GLN A 97 19.93 -4.09 -10.37
C GLN A 97 18.63 -4.60 -9.73
N VAL A 98 18.65 -5.78 -9.13
CA VAL A 98 17.52 -6.42 -8.47
C VAL A 98 17.93 -6.89 -7.08
N LEU A 99 17.19 -6.47 -6.05
CA LEU A 99 17.35 -6.90 -4.65
C LEU A 99 16.04 -7.56 -4.18
N VAL A 100 16.11 -8.82 -3.80
CA VAL A 100 14.98 -9.54 -3.17
C VAL A 100 14.91 -9.18 -1.69
N THR A 101 13.71 -8.89 -1.19
CA THR A 101 13.48 -8.37 0.17
C THR A 101 12.38 -9.13 0.92
N VAL A 102 12.34 -8.97 2.25
CA VAL A 102 11.28 -9.54 3.12
C VAL A 102 9.98 -8.71 2.97
N GLY A 103 9.38 -8.79 1.78
CA GLY A 103 8.26 -7.97 1.34
C GLY A 103 8.70 -6.53 1.01
N VAL A 104 7.78 -5.79 0.38
CA VAL A 104 7.99 -4.37 0.02
C VAL A 104 8.21 -3.50 1.26
N SER A 105 7.72 -3.93 2.42
CA SER A 105 7.94 -3.20 3.69
C SER A 105 9.43 -3.11 4.05
N GLU A 106 10.20 -4.16 3.83
CA GLU A 106 11.64 -4.11 3.99
C GLU A 106 12.29 -3.27 2.89
N ALA A 107 11.91 -3.48 1.62
CA ALA A 107 12.44 -2.69 0.51
C ALA A 107 12.32 -1.18 0.77
N LEU A 108 11.18 -0.75 1.34
CA LEU A 108 10.93 0.63 1.73
C LEU A 108 11.83 1.10 2.87
N ASP A 109 11.99 0.29 3.94
CA ASP A 109 12.88 0.60 5.07
C ASP A 109 14.33 0.72 4.61
N LEU A 110 14.79 -0.22 3.76
CA LEU A 110 16.14 -0.18 3.18
C LEU A 110 16.36 1.08 2.34
N ALA A 111 15.38 1.47 1.52
CA ALA A 111 15.47 2.66 0.68
C ALA A 111 15.58 3.94 1.54
N PHE A 112 14.74 4.11 2.56
CA PHE A 112 14.87 5.25 3.46
C PHE A 112 16.19 5.28 4.22
N ARG A 113 16.64 4.14 4.76
CA ARG A 113 17.94 4.04 5.47
C ARG A 113 19.13 4.31 4.55
N ALA A 114 19.07 3.87 3.29
CA ALA A 114 20.17 4.04 2.35
C ALA A 114 20.28 5.47 1.81
N PHE A 115 19.15 6.20 1.70
CA PHE A 115 19.13 7.45 0.94
C PHE A 115 18.73 8.69 1.74
N CYS A 116 18.25 8.56 2.98
CA CYS A 116 17.97 9.73 3.82
C CYS A 116 19.09 10.00 4.81
N ASN A 117 19.53 11.26 4.86
CA ASN A 117 20.28 11.80 5.99
C ASN A 117 19.29 12.45 6.98
N PRO A 118 19.67 12.62 8.25
CA PRO A 118 18.89 13.41 9.17
C PRO A 118 18.60 14.81 8.63
N GLY A 119 17.31 15.20 8.59
CA GLY A 119 16.86 16.49 8.08
C GLY A 119 16.55 16.54 6.60
N ASP A 120 16.88 15.52 5.79
CA ASP A 120 16.42 15.41 4.39
C ASP A 120 14.89 15.40 4.35
N LYS A 121 14.29 15.96 3.29
CA LYS A 121 12.84 16.05 3.14
C LYS A 121 12.35 15.06 2.08
N VAL A 122 11.21 14.42 2.40
CA VAL A 122 10.55 13.44 1.54
C VAL A 122 9.14 13.92 1.21
N LEU A 123 8.88 14.15 -0.06
CA LEU A 123 7.53 14.43 -0.57
C LEU A 123 6.76 13.12 -0.72
N PHE A 124 5.51 13.06 -0.23
CA PHE A 124 4.59 11.94 -0.47
C PHE A 124 3.15 12.44 -0.51
N HIS A 125 2.33 11.86 -1.38
CA HIS A 125 0.92 12.23 -1.46
C HIS A 125 0.14 11.74 -0.23
N GLN A 126 -0.91 12.47 0.14
CA GLN A 126 -1.77 12.14 1.28
C GLN A 126 -3.24 12.31 0.88
N PRO A 127 -4.17 11.36 1.20
CA PRO A 127 -3.95 10.16 2.05
C PRO A 127 -2.96 9.15 1.45
N CYS A 128 -2.22 8.43 2.30
CA CYS A 128 -1.22 7.46 1.87
C CYS A 128 -1.11 6.26 2.84
N TYR A 129 -0.35 5.26 2.44
CA TYR A 129 -0.09 4.11 3.30
C TYR A 129 0.53 4.53 4.64
N VAL A 130 -0.03 4.02 5.71
CA VAL A 130 0.27 4.43 7.09
C VAL A 130 1.75 4.33 7.50
N SER A 131 2.54 3.53 6.81
CA SER A 131 3.95 3.32 7.15
C SER A 131 4.87 4.40 6.59
N TYR A 132 4.47 5.22 5.59
CA TYR A 132 5.41 6.16 4.95
C TYR A 132 5.90 7.22 5.92
N HIS A 133 4.99 7.93 6.60
CA HIS A 133 5.38 8.95 7.56
C HIS A 133 6.24 8.39 8.71
N PRO A 134 5.88 7.27 9.36
CA PRO A 134 6.75 6.65 10.37
C PRO A 134 8.11 6.22 9.84
N SER A 135 8.19 5.65 8.63
CA SER A 135 9.47 5.23 8.03
C SER A 135 10.39 6.41 7.78
N VAL A 136 9.84 7.54 7.29
CA VAL A 136 10.60 8.80 7.15
C VAL A 136 11.10 9.30 8.51
N SER A 137 10.25 9.25 9.54
CA SER A 137 10.62 9.68 10.90
C SER A 137 11.71 8.79 11.54
N LEU A 138 11.66 7.47 11.28
CA LEU A 138 12.64 6.50 11.79
C LEU A 138 14.08 6.77 11.30
N VAL A 139 14.23 7.39 10.14
CA VAL A 139 15.55 7.80 9.60
C VAL A 139 15.86 9.26 9.86
N HIS A 140 15.11 9.92 10.76
CA HIS A 140 15.29 11.33 11.14
C HIS A 140 15.10 12.31 9.97
N ALA A 141 14.42 11.91 8.90
CA ALA A 141 14.01 12.76 7.79
C ALA A 141 12.67 13.45 8.09
N GLN A 142 12.29 14.42 7.27
CA GLN A 142 11.06 15.19 7.39
C GLN A 142 10.10 14.81 6.26
N GLY A 143 8.88 14.44 6.60
CA GLY A 143 7.83 14.14 5.63
C GLY A 143 7.07 15.41 5.22
N ILE A 144 6.97 15.66 3.92
CA ILE A 144 6.18 16.74 3.32
C ILE A 144 4.97 16.12 2.64
N ALA A 145 3.80 16.29 3.24
CA ALA A 145 2.55 15.76 2.71
C ALA A 145 2.01 16.62 1.56
N VAL A 146 1.71 16.00 0.44
CA VAL A 146 1.09 16.61 -0.75
C VAL A 146 -0.38 16.20 -0.79
N PRO A 147 -1.33 17.11 -0.58
CA PRO A 147 -2.73 16.74 -0.50
C PRO A 147 -3.29 16.28 -1.84
N THR A 148 -4.10 15.23 -1.83
CA THR A 148 -4.94 14.78 -2.94
C THR A 148 -6.40 14.79 -2.49
N TYR A 149 -7.35 14.96 -3.41
CA TYR A 149 -8.74 15.24 -3.08
C TYR A 149 -9.72 14.35 -3.84
N ALA A 150 -10.85 14.06 -3.24
CA ALA A 150 -11.94 13.25 -3.82
C ALA A 150 -12.46 13.84 -5.15
N LYS A 151 -12.55 15.18 -5.28
CA LYS A 151 -12.97 15.86 -6.51
C LYS A 151 -12.10 15.52 -7.74
N ASP A 152 -10.84 15.13 -7.50
CA ASP A 152 -9.87 14.75 -8.52
C ASP A 152 -9.61 13.22 -8.50
N ASN A 153 -10.53 12.45 -7.91
CA ASN A 153 -10.40 11.01 -7.67
C ASN A 153 -9.08 10.63 -6.96
N PHE A 154 -8.62 11.50 -6.08
CA PHE A 154 -7.33 11.39 -5.37
C PHE A 154 -6.10 11.21 -6.27
N ALA A 155 -6.16 11.68 -7.51
CA ALA A 155 -5.01 11.69 -8.39
C ALA A 155 -3.96 12.72 -7.90
N LEU A 156 -2.70 12.33 -7.91
CA LEU A 156 -1.59 13.25 -7.65
C LEU A 156 -1.31 14.07 -8.91
N THR A 157 -1.09 15.38 -8.74
CA THR A 157 -0.75 16.29 -9.84
C THR A 157 0.62 16.94 -9.65
N ALA A 158 1.30 17.24 -10.74
CA ALA A 158 2.55 18.00 -10.70
C ALA A 158 2.35 19.41 -10.09
N ALA A 159 1.18 20.01 -10.27
CA ALA A 159 0.84 21.30 -9.65
C ALA A 159 0.82 21.21 -8.12
N ALA A 160 0.20 20.16 -7.56
CA ALA A 160 0.19 19.93 -6.12
C ALA A 160 1.60 19.67 -5.56
N LEU A 161 2.43 18.92 -6.30
CA LEU A 161 3.83 18.69 -5.96
C LEU A 161 4.65 19.98 -5.96
N ARG A 162 4.46 20.83 -6.97
CA ARG A 162 5.14 22.15 -7.05
C ARG A 162 4.75 23.07 -5.90
N ALA A 163 3.47 23.05 -5.51
CA ALA A 163 2.96 23.87 -4.40
C ALA A 163 3.51 23.42 -3.03
N ALA A 164 3.75 22.13 -2.85
CA ALA A 164 4.27 21.55 -1.61
C ALA A 164 5.80 21.50 -1.56
N TRP A 165 6.48 21.61 -2.71
CA TRP A 165 7.93 21.51 -2.77
C TRP A 165 8.61 22.69 -2.08
N GLU A 166 9.65 22.38 -1.32
CA GLU A 166 10.51 23.38 -0.69
C GLU A 166 11.99 22.93 -0.75
N PRO A 167 12.94 23.85 -0.58
CA PRO A 167 14.37 23.51 -0.55
C PRO A 167 14.66 22.42 0.49
N GLY A 168 15.52 21.45 0.10
CA GLY A 168 15.87 20.30 0.91
C GLY A 168 15.00 19.06 0.64
N CYS A 169 13.96 19.16 -0.20
CA CYS A 169 13.28 17.97 -0.72
C CYS A 169 14.24 17.19 -1.63
N LYS A 170 14.46 15.92 -1.29
CA LYS A 170 15.40 15.02 -1.96
C LYS A 170 14.70 13.82 -2.60
N ILE A 171 13.61 13.37 -1.98
CA ILE A 171 12.92 12.14 -2.36
C ILE A 171 11.46 12.46 -2.66
N LEU A 172 10.94 11.85 -3.73
CA LEU A 172 9.52 11.76 -4.04
C LEU A 172 9.07 10.31 -3.85
N MET A 173 8.17 10.07 -2.89
CA MET A 173 7.56 8.77 -2.65
C MET A 173 6.20 8.70 -3.33
N LEU A 174 6.01 7.72 -4.20
CA LEU A 174 4.77 7.44 -4.92
C LEU A 174 4.23 6.06 -4.52
N ASN A 175 2.90 5.93 -4.42
CA ASN A 175 2.20 4.66 -4.30
C ASN A 175 1.00 4.68 -5.23
N LEU A 176 1.14 4.03 -6.38
CA LEU A 176 0.14 4.01 -7.44
C LEU A 176 0.00 2.59 -8.01
N PRO A 177 -1.21 2.01 -8.01
CA PRO A 177 -2.46 2.51 -7.39
C PRO A 177 -2.36 2.67 -5.88
N CYS A 178 -3.07 3.66 -5.33
CA CYS A 178 -2.90 4.12 -3.96
C CYS A 178 -3.64 3.26 -2.92
N ASN A 179 -3.02 3.01 -1.80
CA ASN A 179 -3.65 2.68 -0.54
C ASN A 179 -3.67 3.95 0.34
N PRO A 180 -4.82 4.53 0.72
CA PRO A 180 -6.14 3.91 0.88
C PRO A 180 -7.15 4.19 -0.24
N THR A 181 -6.88 5.09 -1.16
CA THR A 181 -7.92 5.73 -1.98
C THR A 181 -8.27 4.97 -3.26
N GLY A 182 -7.41 4.06 -3.72
CA GLY A 182 -7.52 3.46 -5.06
C GLY A 182 -7.25 4.44 -6.20
N GLY A 183 -6.77 5.65 -5.85
CA GLY A 183 -6.36 6.67 -6.82
C GLY A 183 -5.22 6.18 -7.71
N THR A 184 -5.27 6.59 -8.97
CA THR A 184 -4.25 6.32 -9.99
C THR A 184 -3.96 7.63 -10.72
N CYS A 185 -2.90 7.65 -11.52
CA CYS A 185 -2.59 8.74 -12.43
C CYS A 185 -2.67 8.25 -13.88
N THR A 186 -3.07 9.13 -14.79
CA THR A 186 -2.96 8.84 -16.24
C THR A 186 -1.49 8.91 -16.67
N ARG A 187 -1.18 8.41 -17.87
CA ARG A 187 0.17 8.49 -18.44
C ARG A 187 0.67 9.93 -18.54
N GLU A 188 -0.23 10.86 -18.88
CA GLU A 188 0.07 12.29 -18.99
C GLU A 188 0.43 12.85 -17.60
N GLN A 189 -0.37 12.57 -16.60
CA GLN A 189 -0.10 12.99 -15.21
C GLN A 189 1.22 12.42 -14.67
N ILE A 190 1.51 11.14 -14.94
CA ILE A 190 2.81 10.53 -14.56
C ILE A 190 3.96 11.20 -15.31
N SER A 191 3.77 11.59 -16.59
CA SER A 191 4.78 12.32 -17.37
C SER A 191 5.08 13.70 -16.78
N GLU A 192 4.05 14.45 -16.37
CA GLU A 192 4.22 15.73 -15.69
C GLU A 192 4.92 15.59 -14.32
N ILE A 193 4.61 14.53 -13.58
CA ILE A 193 5.28 14.19 -12.31
C ILE A 193 6.76 13.85 -12.56
N ALA A 194 7.04 13.12 -13.64
CA ALA A 194 8.42 12.78 -14.02
C ALA A 194 9.23 14.02 -14.42
N GLU A 195 8.61 14.97 -15.15
CA GLU A 195 9.24 16.26 -15.47
C GLU A 195 9.56 17.04 -14.20
N PHE A 196 8.62 17.13 -13.26
CA PHE A 196 8.84 17.76 -11.96
C PHE A 196 9.99 17.09 -11.19
N ALA A 197 10.04 15.74 -11.15
CA ALA A 197 11.09 15.01 -10.46
C ALA A 197 12.48 15.27 -11.07
N ARG A 198 12.55 15.38 -12.41
CA ARG A 198 13.79 15.75 -13.12
C ARG A 198 14.20 17.20 -12.87
N GLU A 199 13.24 18.13 -12.95
CA GLU A 199 13.47 19.56 -12.70
C GLU A 199 14.03 19.82 -11.30
N LYS A 200 13.52 19.10 -10.31
CA LYS A 200 13.93 19.25 -8.90
C LYS A 200 15.03 18.30 -8.47
N ASP A 201 15.57 17.51 -9.38
CA ASP A 201 16.60 16.49 -9.17
C ASP A 201 16.25 15.52 -8.02
N LEU A 202 15.02 15.03 -8.00
CA LEU A 202 14.51 14.14 -6.96
C LEU A 202 14.85 12.67 -7.27
N LEU A 203 15.23 11.92 -6.26
CA LEU A 203 15.18 10.46 -6.26
C LEU A 203 13.72 10.03 -6.06
N VAL A 204 13.24 9.08 -6.85
CA VAL A 204 11.86 8.59 -6.77
C VAL A 204 11.83 7.20 -6.16
N PHE A 205 10.99 7.02 -5.13
CA PHE A 205 10.58 5.68 -4.67
C PHE A 205 9.19 5.42 -5.20
N SER A 206 9.05 4.41 -6.06
CA SER A 206 7.77 4.06 -6.68
C SER A 206 7.29 2.73 -6.12
N ASP A 207 6.35 2.78 -5.16
CA ASP A 207 5.69 1.60 -4.60
C ASP A 207 4.54 1.21 -5.51
N GLU A 208 4.77 0.18 -6.30
CA GLU A 208 3.86 -0.31 -7.33
C GLU A 208 3.21 -1.66 -6.97
N ILE A 209 3.12 -1.97 -5.68
CA ILE A 209 2.60 -3.25 -5.16
C ILE A 209 1.16 -3.59 -5.60
N TYR A 210 0.41 -2.63 -6.11
CA TYR A 210 -0.96 -2.80 -6.59
C TYR A 210 -1.11 -2.69 -8.12
N SER A 211 -0.05 -2.60 -8.88
CA SER A 211 -0.07 -2.34 -10.33
C SER A 211 -0.94 -3.33 -11.12
N GLU A 212 -0.87 -4.63 -10.82
CA GLU A 212 -1.67 -5.68 -11.45
C GLU A 212 -3.17 -5.56 -11.13
N LEU A 213 -3.50 -4.86 -10.06
CA LEU A 213 -4.87 -4.58 -9.64
C LEU A 213 -5.37 -3.23 -10.19
N THR A 214 -4.92 -2.84 -11.37
CA THR A 214 -5.47 -1.73 -12.14
C THR A 214 -6.65 -2.25 -12.97
N PHE A 215 -7.85 -1.70 -12.75
CA PHE A 215 -9.08 -2.19 -13.34
C PHE A 215 -9.44 -1.47 -14.64
N GLU A 216 -9.05 -0.19 -14.77
CA GLU A 216 -9.38 0.66 -15.90
C GLU A 216 -8.12 1.31 -16.47
N GLY A 217 -7.93 1.20 -17.78
CA GLY A 217 -6.72 1.67 -18.47
C GLY A 217 -5.52 0.76 -18.24
N GLN A 218 -4.34 1.32 -18.42
CA GLN A 218 -3.07 0.64 -18.16
C GLN A 218 -2.31 1.38 -17.05
N HIS A 219 -1.70 0.62 -16.15
CA HIS A 219 -0.74 1.17 -15.23
C HIS A 219 0.51 1.64 -15.99
N THR A 220 0.99 2.83 -15.64
CA THR A 220 2.25 3.36 -16.17
C THR A 220 3.22 3.55 -15.02
N SER A 221 4.29 2.78 -15.00
CA SER A 221 5.37 3.00 -14.05
C SER A 221 6.14 4.28 -14.41
N ILE A 222 6.41 5.12 -13.42
CA ILE A 222 7.24 6.31 -13.63
C ILE A 222 8.65 5.93 -14.10
N ALA A 223 9.17 4.78 -13.67
CA ALA A 223 10.50 4.29 -14.06
C ALA A 223 10.61 3.95 -15.55
N SER A 224 9.47 3.72 -16.25
CA SER A 224 9.45 3.46 -17.70
C SER A 224 9.59 4.73 -18.55
N LEU A 225 9.47 5.91 -17.94
CA LEU A 225 9.54 7.18 -18.67
C LEU A 225 10.99 7.61 -18.91
N PRO A 226 11.27 8.37 -20.00
CA PRO A 226 12.61 8.81 -20.33
C PRO A 226 13.29 9.59 -19.20
N GLY A 227 14.51 9.18 -18.81
CA GLY A 227 15.31 9.81 -17.76
C GLY A 227 14.82 9.53 -16.35
N MET A 228 13.96 8.50 -16.16
CA MET A 228 13.47 8.15 -14.84
C MET A 228 14.05 6.84 -14.29
N ALA A 229 14.48 5.91 -15.14
CA ALA A 229 15.10 4.67 -14.69
C ALA A 229 16.36 4.92 -13.86
N GLU A 230 17.11 6.00 -14.14
CA GLU A 230 18.36 6.36 -13.47
C GLU A 230 18.15 7.00 -12.09
N ARG A 231 16.92 7.38 -11.77
CA ARG A 231 16.55 8.05 -10.52
C ARG A 231 15.33 7.44 -9.82
N THR A 232 14.98 6.20 -10.15
CA THR A 232 13.85 5.52 -9.52
C THR A 232 14.29 4.23 -8.86
N ILE A 233 13.85 4.05 -7.62
CA ILE A 233 13.79 2.75 -6.95
C ILE A 233 12.37 2.23 -7.15
N PHE A 234 12.23 1.24 -8.00
CA PHE A 234 10.99 0.51 -8.25
C PHE A 234 10.79 -0.53 -7.15
N LEU A 235 9.72 -0.41 -6.38
CA LEU A 235 9.38 -1.27 -5.25
C LEU A 235 8.16 -2.11 -5.61
N HIS A 236 8.29 -3.43 -5.55
CA HIS A 236 7.22 -4.33 -5.92
C HIS A 236 7.31 -5.68 -5.18
N GLY A 237 6.30 -6.53 -5.32
CA GLY A 237 6.33 -7.83 -4.65
C GLY A 237 5.06 -8.66 -4.85
N PHE A 238 4.99 -9.75 -4.14
CA PHE A 238 4.07 -10.85 -4.40
C PHE A 238 2.80 -10.80 -3.53
N SER A 239 2.79 -9.92 -2.53
CA SER A 239 1.76 -9.91 -1.48
C SER A 239 0.34 -9.73 -2.02
N LYS A 240 0.14 -8.90 -3.07
CA LYS A 240 -1.19 -8.48 -3.52
C LYS A 240 -1.63 -9.21 -4.78
N ALA A 241 -0.85 -9.14 -5.85
CA ALA A 241 -1.16 -9.79 -7.11
C ALA A 241 -1.26 -11.32 -6.98
N PHE A 242 -0.37 -11.94 -6.21
CA PHE A 242 -0.26 -13.40 -6.10
C PHE A 242 -0.85 -13.97 -4.79
N ALA A 243 -1.55 -13.15 -3.98
CA ALA A 243 -2.08 -13.54 -2.67
C ALA A 243 -1.02 -14.18 -1.76
N MET A 244 0.16 -13.57 -1.68
CA MET A 244 1.34 -14.08 -0.95
C MET A 244 1.73 -13.17 0.23
N THR A 245 0.77 -12.64 0.97
CA THR A 245 1.04 -11.70 2.10
C THR A 245 1.89 -12.34 3.18
N GLY A 246 1.59 -13.57 3.58
CA GLY A 246 2.28 -14.31 4.64
C GLY A 246 3.67 -14.83 4.26
N TRP A 247 4.01 -14.88 2.97
CA TRP A 247 5.29 -15.36 2.47
C TRP A 247 6.44 -14.38 2.71
N ARG A 248 6.11 -13.13 2.97
CA ARG A 248 7.07 -12.06 3.23
C ARG A 248 8.14 -11.96 2.15
N ILE A 249 7.74 -11.79 0.88
CA ILE A 249 8.65 -11.66 -0.25
C ILE A 249 8.25 -10.49 -1.15
N GLY A 250 9.25 -9.70 -1.54
CA GLY A 250 9.15 -8.57 -2.44
C GLY A 250 10.51 -8.28 -3.05
N TYR A 251 10.63 -7.19 -3.76
CA TYR A 251 11.87 -6.79 -4.38
C TYR A 251 11.95 -5.28 -4.64
N ALA A 252 13.17 -4.81 -4.79
CA ALA A 252 13.50 -3.49 -5.29
C ALA A 252 14.33 -3.61 -6.55
N CYS A 253 14.03 -2.77 -7.56
CA CYS A 253 14.85 -2.64 -8.77
C CYS A 253 15.27 -1.18 -8.94
N GLY A 254 16.46 -0.97 -9.53
CA GLY A 254 16.97 0.38 -9.76
C GLY A 254 18.41 0.39 -10.27
N PRO A 255 19.04 1.57 -10.35
CA PRO A 255 20.45 1.69 -10.68
C PRO A 255 21.35 0.86 -9.77
N ALA A 256 22.34 0.18 -10.32
CA ALA A 256 23.21 -0.74 -9.58
C ALA A 256 23.84 -0.13 -8.33
N ALA A 257 24.29 1.12 -8.39
CA ALA A 257 24.86 1.80 -7.23
C ALA A 257 23.85 2.04 -6.11
N LEU A 258 22.57 2.27 -6.45
CA LEU A 258 21.51 2.44 -5.47
C LEU A 258 21.10 1.10 -4.87
N ILE A 259 21.00 0.05 -5.69
CA ILE A 259 20.73 -1.32 -5.20
C ILE A 259 21.86 -1.82 -4.30
N ASP A 260 23.14 -1.55 -4.63
CA ASP A 260 24.28 -1.87 -3.76
C ASP A 260 24.18 -1.16 -2.39
N ALA A 261 23.77 0.12 -2.36
CA ALA A 261 23.57 0.84 -1.11
C ALA A 261 22.45 0.22 -0.25
N MET A 262 21.32 -0.18 -0.84
CA MET A 262 20.25 -0.89 -0.15
C MET A 262 20.72 -2.27 0.33
N MET A 263 21.46 -3.02 -0.51
CA MET A 263 22.00 -4.33 -0.17
C MET A 263 22.96 -4.25 1.03
N LYS A 264 23.74 -3.19 1.18
CA LYS A 264 24.60 -2.98 2.38
C LYS A 264 23.78 -2.92 3.67
N VAL A 265 22.60 -2.34 3.67
CA VAL A 265 21.72 -2.33 4.83
C VAL A 265 21.09 -3.70 5.04
N HIS A 266 20.60 -4.32 3.95
CA HIS A 266 19.94 -5.63 3.96
C HIS A 266 20.85 -6.72 4.56
N GLN A 267 22.11 -6.79 4.15
CA GLN A 267 23.06 -7.82 4.61
C GLN A 267 23.33 -7.79 6.12
N TYR A 268 23.20 -6.62 6.76
CA TYR A 268 23.40 -6.47 8.21
C TYR A 268 22.09 -6.54 9.02
N SER A 269 20.92 -6.54 8.36
CA SER A 269 19.63 -6.65 9.01
C SER A 269 19.01 -8.05 8.82
N MET A 270 18.73 -8.46 7.60
CA MET A 270 18.04 -9.71 7.24
C MET A 270 18.96 -10.76 6.62
N MET A 271 20.11 -10.36 6.10
CA MET A 271 21.08 -11.21 5.40
C MET A 271 20.55 -11.74 4.07
N CYS A 272 19.46 -12.50 4.07
CA CYS A 272 18.78 -13.00 2.86
C CYS A 272 17.32 -13.34 3.18
N VAL A 273 16.51 -13.44 2.13
CA VAL A 273 15.11 -13.87 2.24
C VAL A 273 15.03 -15.39 2.30
N SER A 274 13.98 -15.92 2.94
CA SER A 274 13.69 -17.36 2.99
C SER A 274 13.77 -17.99 1.58
N ILE A 275 14.62 -19.01 1.42
CA ILE A 275 14.77 -19.72 0.16
C ILE A 275 13.46 -20.34 -0.32
N VAL A 276 12.63 -20.83 0.60
CA VAL A 276 11.32 -21.42 0.30
C VAL A 276 10.39 -20.37 -0.31
N SER A 277 10.40 -19.14 0.22
CA SER A 277 9.63 -18.04 -0.35
C SER A 277 10.16 -17.62 -1.72
N GLN A 278 11.48 -17.69 -1.95
CA GLN A 278 12.09 -17.38 -3.24
C GLN A 278 11.74 -18.41 -4.31
N GLU A 279 11.72 -19.71 -3.99
CA GLU A 279 11.29 -20.76 -4.90
C GLU A 279 9.80 -20.63 -5.28
N ALA A 280 8.94 -20.33 -4.31
CA ALA A 280 7.53 -20.02 -4.56
C ALA A 280 7.35 -18.77 -5.46
N ALA A 281 8.21 -17.76 -5.28
CA ALA A 281 8.16 -16.54 -6.06
C ALA A 281 8.59 -16.76 -7.52
N ILE A 282 9.54 -17.64 -7.79
CA ILE A 282 9.90 -18.05 -9.16
C ILE A 282 8.67 -18.64 -9.85
N GLU A 283 8.02 -19.61 -9.21
CA GLU A 283 6.79 -20.22 -9.74
C GLU A 283 5.67 -19.20 -9.96
N ALA A 284 5.50 -18.25 -9.03
CA ALA A 284 4.51 -17.19 -9.15
C ALA A 284 4.72 -16.33 -10.39
N LEU A 285 5.96 -15.90 -10.66
CA LEU A 285 6.27 -15.06 -11.83
C LEU A 285 6.18 -15.84 -13.14
N THR A 286 6.55 -17.13 -13.13
CA THR A 286 6.62 -17.94 -14.34
C THR A 286 5.24 -18.44 -14.79
N HIS A 287 4.39 -18.85 -13.83
CA HIS A 287 3.11 -19.53 -14.13
C HIS A 287 1.88 -18.93 -13.43
N GLY A 288 2.06 -17.88 -12.61
CA GLY A 288 0.99 -17.35 -11.77
C GLY A 288 0.03 -16.36 -12.45
N TRP A 289 0.33 -15.88 -13.66
CA TRP A 289 -0.40 -14.78 -14.29
C TRP A 289 -1.90 -15.04 -14.47
N ASP A 290 -2.29 -16.24 -14.89
CA ASP A 290 -3.71 -16.61 -15.04
C ASP A 290 -4.48 -16.50 -13.72
N SER A 291 -3.83 -16.84 -12.61
CA SER A 291 -4.40 -16.69 -11.28
C SER A 291 -4.58 -15.23 -10.90
N VAL A 292 -3.62 -14.38 -11.23
CA VAL A 292 -3.70 -12.92 -11.03
C VAL A 292 -4.90 -12.34 -11.78
N GLN A 293 -5.09 -12.70 -13.06
CA GLN A 293 -6.21 -12.22 -13.87
C GLN A 293 -7.56 -12.64 -13.28
N LYS A 294 -7.70 -13.90 -12.85
CA LYS A 294 -8.94 -14.40 -12.22
C LYS A 294 -9.26 -13.65 -10.93
N MET A 295 -8.28 -13.40 -10.07
CA MET A 295 -8.46 -12.63 -8.84
C MET A 295 -8.81 -11.17 -9.13
N ARG A 296 -8.14 -10.54 -10.11
CA ARG A 296 -8.42 -9.18 -10.56
C ARG A 296 -9.87 -9.01 -11.04
N GLU A 297 -10.40 -9.97 -11.83
CA GLU A 297 -11.80 -9.95 -12.28
C GLU A 297 -12.77 -10.01 -11.08
N GLN A 298 -12.50 -10.84 -10.08
CA GLN A 298 -13.32 -10.91 -8.87
C GLN A 298 -13.27 -9.59 -8.10
N TYR A 299 -12.09 -9.00 -7.91
CA TYR A 299 -11.96 -7.70 -7.26
C TYR A 299 -12.69 -6.60 -8.03
N HIS A 300 -12.65 -6.61 -9.36
CA HIS A 300 -13.38 -5.65 -10.18
C HIS A 300 -14.89 -5.70 -9.90
N ARG A 301 -15.49 -6.89 -9.91
CA ARG A 301 -16.92 -7.09 -9.61
C ARG A 301 -17.29 -6.65 -8.20
N ARG A 302 -16.44 -6.95 -7.23
CA ARG A 302 -16.62 -6.55 -5.81
C ARG A 302 -16.49 -5.04 -5.63
N ARG A 303 -15.58 -4.39 -6.34
CA ARG A 303 -15.46 -2.94 -6.40
C ARG A 303 -16.76 -2.30 -6.87
N ASP A 304 -17.26 -2.74 -8.00
CA ASP A 304 -18.47 -2.17 -8.63
C ASP A 304 -19.69 -2.30 -7.70
N LEU A 305 -19.82 -3.44 -7.04
CA LEU A 305 -20.86 -3.65 -6.03
C LEU A 305 -20.71 -2.64 -4.88
N LEU A 306 -19.53 -2.58 -4.26
CA LEU A 306 -19.32 -1.78 -3.05
C LEU A 306 -19.45 -0.28 -3.33
N VAL A 307 -18.89 0.21 -4.45
CA VAL A 307 -19.00 1.62 -4.86
C VAL A 307 -20.47 1.98 -5.14
N ARG A 308 -21.20 1.16 -5.88
CA ARG A 308 -22.62 1.38 -6.14
C ARG A 308 -23.42 1.47 -4.84
N ARG A 309 -23.25 0.51 -3.92
CA ARG A 309 -23.97 0.47 -2.65
C ARG A 309 -23.65 1.69 -1.78
N PHE A 310 -22.40 2.15 -1.70
CA PHE A 310 -22.06 3.37 -0.97
C PHE A 310 -22.78 4.59 -1.55
N ASN A 311 -22.80 4.77 -2.86
CA ASN A 311 -23.48 5.89 -3.49
C ASN A 311 -25.02 5.82 -3.32
N GLU A 312 -25.61 4.61 -3.43
CA GLU A 312 -27.05 4.38 -3.22
C GLU A 312 -27.49 4.75 -1.78
N MET A 313 -26.67 4.47 -0.78
CA MET A 313 -26.97 4.83 0.61
C MET A 313 -26.58 6.27 0.99
N GLY A 314 -26.16 7.11 0.02
CA GLY A 314 -25.87 8.51 0.21
C GLY A 314 -24.46 8.80 0.75
N LEU A 315 -23.52 7.87 0.65
CA LEU A 315 -22.11 8.06 0.96
C LEU A 315 -21.32 8.22 -0.36
N PRO A 316 -20.98 9.45 -0.78
CA PRO A 316 -20.27 9.67 -2.05
C PRO A 316 -18.96 8.88 -2.11
N CYS A 317 -18.84 8.03 -3.09
CA CYS A 317 -17.68 7.19 -3.30
C CYS A 317 -17.25 7.23 -4.76
N HIS A 318 -16.04 7.72 -5.04
CA HIS A 318 -15.49 7.61 -6.38
C HIS A 318 -15.18 6.15 -6.72
N SER A 319 -15.18 5.80 -7.99
CA SER A 319 -14.79 4.47 -8.44
C SER A 319 -13.26 4.37 -8.47
N PRO A 320 -12.64 3.57 -7.58
CA PRO A 320 -11.19 3.40 -7.59
C PRO A 320 -10.75 2.66 -8.85
N ARG A 321 -9.77 3.22 -9.55
CA ARG A 321 -9.26 2.62 -10.80
C ARG A 321 -8.23 1.52 -10.56
N GLY A 322 -7.78 1.36 -9.30
CA GLY A 322 -6.83 0.32 -8.91
C GLY A 322 -6.82 0.05 -7.41
N SER A 323 -5.93 -0.83 -6.96
CA SER A 323 -5.86 -1.44 -5.63
C SER A 323 -7.12 -2.26 -5.29
N PHE A 324 -7.41 -2.49 -4.02
CA PHE A 324 -8.66 -3.16 -3.60
C PHE A 324 -9.37 -2.40 -2.46
N TYR A 325 -9.30 -1.05 -2.50
CA TYR A 325 -9.92 -0.19 -1.50
C TYR A 325 -10.90 0.80 -2.13
N THR A 326 -11.97 1.07 -1.39
CA THR A 326 -12.84 2.23 -1.60
C THR A 326 -12.62 3.23 -0.46
N PHE A 327 -12.91 4.50 -0.73
CA PHE A 327 -12.69 5.58 0.22
C PHE A 327 -13.88 6.55 0.23
N PRO A 328 -15.08 6.08 0.68
CA PRO A 328 -16.30 6.88 0.68
C PRO A 328 -16.21 8.05 1.66
N ASP A 329 -16.85 9.15 1.29
CA ASP A 329 -17.14 10.29 2.15
C ASP A 329 -18.30 9.95 3.09
N ILE A 330 -18.07 10.04 4.39
CA ILE A 330 -19.08 9.75 5.43
C ILE A 330 -19.66 11.01 6.06
N THR A 331 -19.23 12.20 5.62
CA THR A 331 -19.72 13.48 6.18
C THR A 331 -21.23 13.65 6.10
N PRO A 332 -21.98 13.07 5.13
CA PRO A 332 -23.44 13.14 5.11
C PRO A 332 -24.12 12.54 6.35
N THR A 333 -23.42 11.64 7.08
CA THR A 333 -23.96 11.07 8.34
C THR A 333 -23.89 12.02 9.53
N GLY A 334 -23.14 13.12 9.43
CA GLY A 334 -22.89 14.04 10.53
C GLY A 334 -21.87 13.55 11.56
N LEU A 335 -21.29 12.36 11.36
CA LEU A 335 -20.25 11.79 12.22
C LEU A 335 -18.85 12.12 11.69
N ASP A 336 -17.87 12.21 12.59
CA ASP A 336 -16.46 12.12 12.20
C ASP A 336 -16.09 10.66 11.87
N GLU A 337 -14.99 10.46 11.17
CA GLU A 337 -14.58 9.13 10.66
C GLU A 337 -14.23 8.13 11.77
N ARG A 338 -13.81 8.59 12.95
CA ARG A 338 -13.49 7.72 14.09
C ARG A 338 -14.77 7.27 14.79
N SER A 339 -15.68 8.20 15.03
CA SER A 339 -17.00 7.93 15.59
C SER A 339 -17.79 7.01 14.66
N PHE A 340 -17.79 7.31 13.35
CA PHE A 340 -18.42 6.44 12.35
C PHE A 340 -17.90 5.00 12.42
N ALA A 341 -16.59 4.79 12.37
CA ALA A 341 -15.99 3.45 12.38
C ALA A 341 -16.27 2.71 13.72
N ALA A 342 -16.17 3.42 14.85
CA ALA A 342 -16.39 2.83 16.17
C ALA A 342 -17.87 2.45 16.41
N GLU A 343 -18.80 3.31 16.02
CA GLU A 343 -20.23 3.06 16.19
C GLU A 343 -20.73 1.99 15.22
N LEU A 344 -20.31 2.02 13.95
CA LEU A 344 -20.62 0.98 12.97
C LEU A 344 -20.15 -0.41 13.45
N LEU A 345 -18.92 -0.49 13.97
CA LEU A 345 -18.41 -1.73 14.54
C LEU A 345 -19.23 -2.19 15.74
N LYS A 346 -19.60 -1.29 16.64
CA LYS A 346 -20.35 -1.59 17.85
C LYS A 346 -21.79 -2.04 17.54
N GLN A 347 -22.49 -1.32 16.68
CA GLN A 347 -23.91 -1.51 16.40
C GLN A 347 -24.15 -2.60 15.37
N GLU A 348 -23.43 -2.57 14.25
CA GLU A 348 -23.67 -3.44 13.09
C GLU A 348 -22.60 -4.51 12.87
N LYS A 349 -21.55 -4.55 13.69
CA LYS A 349 -20.45 -5.54 13.57
C LYS A 349 -19.76 -5.50 12.20
N VAL A 350 -19.63 -4.31 11.61
CA VAL A 350 -18.86 -4.08 10.40
C VAL A 350 -17.65 -3.21 10.74
N ALA A 351 -16.47 -3.64 10.30
CA ALA A 351 -15.20 -2.95 10.56
C ALA A 351 -14.71 -2.24 9.29
N VAL A 352 -14.51 -0.92 9.39
CA VAL A 352 -13.85 -0.07 8.38
C VAL A 352 -12.73 0.71 9.04
N VAL A 353 -11.78 1.27 8.29
CA VAL A 353 -10.67 2.03 8.87
C VAL A 353 -10.94 3.53 8.75
N PRO A 354 -10.85 4.32 9.86
CA PRO A 354 -10.96 5.76 9.80
C PRO A 354 -9.95 6.38 8.84
N GLY A 355 -10.37 7.32 8.01
CA GLY A 355 -9.52 7.92 6.99
C GLY A 355 -8.32 8.67 7.54
N THR A 356 -8.44 9.29 8.73
CA THR A 356 -7.32 9.95 9.43
C THR A 356 -6.19 9.00 9.84
N ALA A 357 -6.40 7.68 9.84
CA ALA A 357 -5.31 6.72 9.98
C ALA A 357 -4.29 6.82 8.82
N PHE A 358 -4.70 7.39 7.67
CA PHE A 358 -3.89 7.56 6.46
C PHE A 358 -3.39 9.01 6.29
N GLY A 359 -3.51 9.81 7.35
CA GLY A 359 -3.14 11.22 7.39
C GLY A 359 -4.35 12.16 7.37
N GLU A 360 -4.11 13.45 7.64
CA GLU A 360 -5.16 14.47 7.75
C GLU A 360 -6.02 14.62 6.47
N GLY A 361 -5.44 14.35 5.30
CA GLY A 361 -6.17 14.31 4.02
C GLY A 361 -7.27 13.25 3.94
N GLY A 362 -7.32 12.33 4.91
CA GLY A 362 -8.37 11.30 5.03
C GLY A 362 -9.55 11.69 5.91
N ARG A 363 -9.57 12.90 6.47
CA ARG A 363 -10.66 13.40 7.29
C ARG A 363 -12.00 13.36 6.54
N GLY A 364 -13.07 12.95 7.22
CA GLY A 364 -14.39 12.80 6.64
C GLY A 364 -14.58 11.56 5.77
N HIS A 365 -13.58 10.68 5.69
CA HIS A 365 -13.65 9.44 4.90
C HIS A 365 -13.37 8.21 5.75
N VAL A 366 -13.75 7.04 5.24
CA VAL A 366 -13.33 5.74 5.78
C VAL A 366 -12.77 4.88 4.65
N ARG A 367 -11.79 4.02 4.96
CA ARG A 367 -11.33 3.00 4.00
C ARG A 367 -12.11 1.71 4.19
N ALA A 368 -12.70 1.20 3.12
CA ALA A 368 -13.28 -0.12 3.06
C ALA A 368 -12.57 -0.97 1.97
N CYS A 369 -12.17 -2.17 2.35
CA CYS A 369 -11.46 -3.12 1.48
C CYS A 369 -12.47 -4.07 0.82
N PHE A 370 -12.40 -4.26 -0.50
CA PHE A 370 -13.21 -5.24 -1.21
C PHE A 370 -12.49 -6.56 -1.51
N ALA A 371 -11.31 -6.77 -0.94
CA ALA A 371 -10.67 -8.08 -0.86
C ALA A 371 -11.31 -8.92 0.27
N THR A 372 -12.61 -9.14 0.15
CA THR A 372 -13.46 -9.87 1.09
C THR A 372 -14.48 -10.66 0.27
N ALA A 373 -14.94 -11.81 0.75
CA ALA A 373 -15.87 -12.67 0.04
C ALA A 373 -17.13 -11.89 -0.40
N TYR A 374 -17.62 -12.17 -1.60
CA TYR A 374 -18.72 -11.41 -2.23
C TYR A 374 -19.97 -11.34 -1.35
N ASP A 375 -20.38 -12.47 -0.75
CA ASP A 375 -21.55 -12.53 0.14
C ASP A 375 -21.36 -11.73 1.42
N GLN A 376 -20.12 -11.68 1.95
CA GLN A 376 -19.81 -10.84 3.10
C GLN A 376 -19.85 -9.36 2.76
N ILE A 377 -19.49 -8.96 1.54
CA ILE A 377 -19.63 -7.56 1.07
C ILE A 377 -21.11 -7.17 0.99
N ILE A 378 -21.99 -8.03 0.48
CA ILE A 378 -23.43 -7.78 0.44
C ILE A 378 -23.95 -7.55 1.87
N GLU A 379 -23.70 -8.49 2.76
CA GLU A 379 -24.15 -8.39 4.15
C GLU A 379 -23.57 -7.15 4.86
N ALA A 380 -22.30 -6.81 4.62
CA ALA A 380 -21.71 -5.59 5.16
C ALA A 380 -22.43 -4.34 4.64
N CYS A 381 -22.74 -4.30 3.33
CA CYS A 381 -23.49 -3.18 2.75
C CYS A 381 -24.89 -3.03 3.36
N ASP A 382 -25.63 -4.12 3.56
CA ASP A 382 -26.96 -4.09 4.19
C ASP A 382 -26.89 -3.56 5.63
N ARG A 383 -25.85 -3.92 6.37
CA ARG A 383 -25.60 -3.43 7.72
C ARG A 383 -25.21 -1.94 7.74
N ILE A 384 -24.32 -1.51 6.83
CA ILE A 384 -23.91 -0.11 6.69
C ILE A 384 -25.12 0.75 6.31
N GLU A 385 -25.98 0.30 5.40
CA GLU A 385 -27.17 1.02 4.96
C GLU A 385 -28.13 1.27 6.14
N ARG A 386 -28.42 0.25 6.97
CA ARG A 386 -29.21 0.43 8.20
C ARG A 386 -28.59 1.47 9.14
N PHE A 387 -27.28 1.40 9.32
CA PHE A 387 -26.54 2.33 10.16
C PHE A 387 -26.64 3.77 9.64
N VAL A 388 -26.42 3.98 8.34
CA VAL A 388 -26.50 5.31 7.69
C VAL A 388 -27.92 5.87 7.78
N ALA A 389 -28.93 5.07 7.49
CA ALA A 389 -30.34 5.48 7.57
C ALA A 389 -30.73 5.94 8.98
N ALA A 390 -30.24 5.25 10.02
CA ALA A 390 -30.48 5.63 11.41
C ALA A 390 -29.83 6.97 11.80
N HIS A 391 -28.72 7.35 11.16
CA HIS A 391 -28.03 8.61 11.42
C HIS A 391 -28.56 9.77 10.57
N ALA A 392 -28.99 9.50 9.33
CA ALA A 392 -29.61 10.52 8.47
C ALA A 392 -30.92 11.10 9.08
N GLN A 393 -31.65 10.30 9.86
CA GLN A 393 -32.88 10.71 10.53
C GLN A 393 -32.63 11.56 11.81
N ARG A 394 -31.38 11.65 12.28
CA ARG A 394 -30.99 12.39 13.49
C ARG A 394 -30.52 13.83 13.21
N LYS A 395 -30.57 14.33 11.97
CA LYS A 395 -30.34 15.76 11.74
C LYS A 395 -31.37 16.53 12.53
N PRO A 396 -30.94 17.43 13.44
CA PRO A 396 -31.91 18.29 14.16
C PRO A 396 -32.66 19.09 13.10
N ASP A 397 -34.00 19.13 13.24
CA ASP A 397 -34.81 20.14 12.58
C ASP A 397 -34.13 21.48 12.88
N THR A 398 -33.57 22.12 11.86
CA THR A 398 -33.14 23.50 11.99
C THR A 398 -34.39 24.29 12.37
N GLU A 399 -34.44 24.73 13.63
CA GLU A 399 -35.45 25.63 14.14
C GLU A 399 -35.64 26.76 13.13
N THR A 400 -36.82 26.74 12.53
CA THR A 400 -37.38 27.90 11.86
C THR A 400 -37.65 28.95 12.93
N GLU A 401 -36.81 29.98 12.97
CA GLU A 401 -37.20 31.31 13.43
C GLU A 401 -37.03 32.33 12.29
#